data_7b623c732a86f72f484c7e58f6e8c92b
#
_entry.id   7b623c732a86f72f484c7e58f6e8c92b
#
_cell.length_a   1.000
_cell.length_b   1.000
_cell.length_c   1.000
_cell.angle_alpha   90.00
_cell.angle_beta   90.00
_cell.angle_gamma   90.00
#
_symmetry.space_group_name_H-M   'P 1'
#
loop_
_entity.id
_entity.type
_entity.pdbx_description
1 polymer ?
#
loop_
_entity_poly.entity_id
_entity_poly.type
_entity_poly.pdbx_seq_one_letter_code
_entity_poly.pdbx_strand_id
1 'polypeptide(L)'
;IKMVREQAPENAHYITIGRKLNAALAKLNERLEATWSLTDPLSLLELKTVFDFIVQKFKAEEYGRVFVAFSGFVNTMVQKPVFRQLLPIEPEPLMNMAKAGGSSLDGVDAHKQFLLEPSPAALLDTILPLYVFHGLVQIVLEARASEHSARMVAMKGATENAKNIIGGLTLDYNKARQTQITNELLEITTAMRAME
;
A
#
# COMPACT_ATOMS: atom_id res chain seq x y z
N ILE A 1 -3.19 9.68 6.66
CA ILE A 1 -4.02 10.24 7.73
C ILE A 1 -4.32 11.71 7.46
N LYS A 2 -3.32 12.59 7.26
CA LYS A 2 -3.54 14.04 7.02
C LYS A 2 -4.57 14.29 5.90
N MET A 3 -4.37 13.70 4.72
CA MET A 3 -5.30 13.80 3.59
C MET A 3 -6.71 13.31 3.93
N VAL A 4 -6.82 12.22 4.69
CA VAL A 4 -8.12 11.67 5.12
C VAL A 4 -8.86 12.67 6.00
N ARG A 5 -8.18 13.28 6.97
CA ARG A 5 -8.79 14.30 7.85
C ARG A 5 -9.20 15.57 7.12
N GLU A 6 -8.50 15.95 6.07
CA GLU A 6 -8.82 17.12 5.25
C GLU A 6 -10.04 16.88 4.33
N GLN A 7 -10.28 15.62 3.94
CA GLN A 7 -11.34 15.25 2.99
C GLN A 7 -12.54 14.54 3.64
N ALA A 8 -12.35 13.97 4.83
CA ALA A 8 -13.42 13.27 5.52
C ALA A 8 -14.35 14.29 6.24
N PRO A 9 -15.67 14.04 6.27
CA PRO A 9 -16.61 14.84 7.06
C PRO A 9 -16.36 14.68 8.57
N GLU A 10 -16.77 15.66 9.37
CA GLU A 10 -16.59 15.67 10.83
C GLU A 10 -17.22 14.46 11.55
N ASN A 11 -18.27 13.89 10.97
CA ASN A 11 -18.96 12.70 11.50
C ASN A 11 -18.50 11.40 10.86
N ALA A 12 -17.29 11.33 10.32
CA ALA A 12 -16.77 10.13 9.68
C ALA A 12 -16.53 9.01 10.70
N HIS A 13 -16.93 7.81 10.34
CA HIS A 13 -16.60 6.57 11.05
C HIS A 13 -15.44 5.88 10.32
N TYR A 14 -14.47 5.39 11.07
CA TYR A 14 -13.27 4.82 10.50
C TYR A 14 -13.22 3.30 10.67
N ILE A 15 -12.93 2.65 9.57
CA ILE A 15 -12.61 1.23 9.51
C ILE A 15 -11.14 1.12 9.12
N THR A 16 -10.37 0.34 9.86
CA THR A 16 -8.93 0.21 9.59
C THR A 16 -8.54 -1.20 9.19
N ILE A 17 -7.68 -1.29 8.21
CA ILE A 17 -6.99 -2.52 7.83
C ILE A 17 -5.51 -2.33 8.16
N GLY A 18 -5.05 -2.99 9.22
CA GLY A 18 -3.66 -2.97 9.66
C GLY A 18 -3.42 -2.32 11.02
N ARG A 19 -2.51 -2.91 11.80
CA ARG A 19 -2.22 -2.55 13.20
C ARG A 19 -1.66 -1.14 13.38
N LYS A 20 -0.80 -0.69 12.45
CA LYS A 20 -0.15 0.64 12.55
C LYS A 20 -1.15 1.77 12.36
N LEU A 21 -2.09 1.61 11.43
CA LEU A 21 -3.13 2.60 11.16
C LEU A 21 -4.10 2.69 12.34
N ASN A 22 -4.51 1.54 12.89
CA ASN A 22 -5.32 1.48 14.09
C ASN A 22 -4.69 2.26 15.25
N ALA A 23 -3.43 1.99 15.58
CA ALA A 23 -2.72 2.68 16.67
C ALA A 23 -2.60 4.20 16.41
N ALA A 24 -2.50 4.62 15.16
CA ALA A 24 -2.40 6.02 14.81
C ALA A 24 -3.75 6.75 14.92
N LEU A 25 -4.87 6.14 14.50
CA LEU A 25 -6.20 6.72 14.62
C LEU A 25 -6.69 6.72 16.07
N ALA A 26 -6.37 5.70 16.85
CA ALA A 26 -6.68 5.66 18.29
C ALA A 26 -6.03 6.83 19.06
N LYS A 27 -4.80 7.23 18.69
CA LYS A 27 -4.13 8.41 19.27
C LYS A 27 -4.80 9.74 18.89
N LEU A 28 -5.53 9.77 17.80
CA LEU A 28 -6.22 10.96 17.31
C LEU A 28 -7.66 11.07 17.82
N ASN A 29 -8.10 10.13 18.67
CA ASN A 29 -9.47 10.03 19.19
C ASN A 29 -10.55 10.02 18.10
N GLU A 30 -10.23 9.48 16.93
CA GLU A 30 -11.18 9.31 15.84
C GLU A 30 -12.16 8.16 16.14
N ARG A 31 -13.36 8.23 15.59
CA ARG A 31 -14.40 7.19 15.79
C ARG A 31 -14.05 5.92 15.04
N LEU A 32 -13.26 5.09 15.68
CA LEU A 32 -12.86 3.79 15.13
C LEU A 32 -13.97 2.76 15.39
N GLU A 33 -14.56 2.22 14.35
CA GLU A 33 -15.68 1.29 14.45
C GLU A 33 -15.21 -0.17 14.39
N ALA A 34 -14.28 -0.46 13.49
CA ALA A 34 -13.76 -1.81 13.36
C ALA A 34 -12.31 -1.82 12.85
N THR A 35 -11.59 -2.86 13.19
CA THR A 35 -10.21 -3.08 12.79
C THR A 35 -10.02 -4.50 12.30
N TRP A 36 -9.41 -4.66 11.11
CA TRP A 36 -9.01 -5.93 10.57
C TRP A 36 -7.50 -5.99 10.36
N SER A 37 -6.96 -7.18 10.52
CA SER A 37 -5.58 -7.50 10.17
C SER A 37 -5.61 -8.58 9.11
N LEU A 38 -5.18 -8.25 7.90
CA LEU A 38 -5.13 -9.19 6.79
C LEU A 38 -3.79 -9.93 6.79
N THR A 39 -3.84 -11.22 6.52
CA THR A 39 -2.66 -12.08 6.40
C THR A 39 -1.86 -11.78 5.12
N ASP A 40 -0.59 -12.19 5.11
CA ASP A 40 0.26 -12.20 3.92
C ASP A 40 0.70 -13.65 3.65
N PRO A 41 0.31 -14.25 2.53
CA PRO A 41 -0.45 -13.70 1.39
C PRO A 41 -1.91 -13.35 1.72
N LEU A 42 -2.50 -12.47 0.89
CA LEU A 42 -3.88 -11.99 1.08
C LEU A 42 -4.89 -13.13 0.99
N SER A 43 -5.65 -13.34 2.05
CA SER A 43 -6.81 -14.23 2.03
C SER A 43 -8.04 -13.48 1.52
N LEU A 44 -8.63 -13.96 0.42
CA LEU A 44 -9.87 -13.39 -0.10
C LEU A 44 -11.04 -13.57 0.87
N LEU A 45 -11.00 -14.62 1.69
CA LEU A 45 -12.03 -14.88 2.70
C LEU A 45 -12.01 -13.82 3.81
N GLU A 46 -10.80 -13.42 4.27
CA GLU A 46 -10.66 -12.34 5.24
C GLU A 46 -11.16 -11.00 4.68
N LEU A 47 -10.83 -10.73 3.41
CA LEU A 47 -11.29 -9.51 2.76
C LEU A 47 -12.79 -9.51 2.54
N LYS A 48 -13.39 -10.69 2.29
CA LYS A 48 -14.84 -10.83 2.20
C LYS A 48 -15.55 -10.43 3.49
N THR A 49 -15.00 -10.76 4.66
CA THR A 49 -15.60 -10.34 5.94
C THR A 49 -15.64 -8.81 6.07
N VAL A 50 -14.58 -8.12 5.64
CA VAL A 50 -14.55 -6.66 5.61
C VAL A 50 -15.60 -6.10 4.64
N PHE A 51 -15.68 -6.69 3.45
CA PHE A 51 -16.64 -6.30 2.43
C PHE A 51 -18.08 -6.49 2.92
N ASP A 52 -18.41 -7.66 3.48
CA ASP A 52 -19.75 -7.97 3.96
C ASP A 52 -20.17 -7.00 5.09
N PHE A 53 -19.25 -6.65 5.98
CA PHE A 53 -19.50 -5.65 7.01
C PHE A 53 -19.83 -4.28 6.42
N ILE A 54 -19.04 -3.80 5.45
CA ILE A 54 -19.25 -2.50 4.79
C ILE A 54 -20.59 -2.47 4.07
N VAL A 55 -20.90 -3.52 3.30
CA VAL A 55 -22.15 -3.61 2.52
C VAL A 55 -23.37 -3.71 3.43
N GLN A 56 -23.27 -4.47 4.53
CA GLN A 56 -24.36 -4.59 5.50
C GLN A 56 -24.69 -3.23 6.12
N LYS A 57 -23.68 -2.48 6.56
CA LYS A 57 -23.85 -1.15 7.13
C LYS A 57 -24.38 -0.12 6.13
N PHE A 58 -23.92 -0.20 4.88
CA PHE A 58 -24.43 0.66 3.82
C PHE A 58 -25.89 0.34 3.46
N LYS A 59 -26.27 -0.95 3.38
CA LYS A 59 -27.66 -1.36 3.14
C LYS A 59 -28.61 -1.04 4.30
N ALA A 60 -28.09 -0.99 5.52
CA ALA A 60 -28.85 -0.56 6.70
C ALA A 60 -29.01 0.96 6.79
N GLU A 61 -28.53 1.72 5.78
CA GLU A 61 -28.56 3.19 5.72
C GLU A 61 -27.82 3.87 6.89
N GLU A 62 -26.96 3.13 7.62
CA GLU A 62 -26.13 3.73 8.67
C GLU A 62 -25.05 4.64 8.07
N TYR A 63 -24.60 4.35 6.84
CA TYR A 63 -23.63 5.16 6.09
C TYR A 63 -24.20 5.60 4.75
N GLY A 64 -24.16 6.90 4.50
CA GLY A 64 -24.56 7.45 3.20
C GLY A 64 -23.50 7.31 2.12
N ARG A 65 -22.21 7.28 2.51
CA ARG A 65 -21.07 7.16 1.60
C ARG A 65 -19.94 6.37 2.23
N VAL A 66 -19.22 5.61 1.43
CA VAL A 66 -18.02 4.88 1.85
C VAL A 66 -16.85 5.30 0.98
N PHE A 67 -15.79 5.76 1.62
CA PHE A 67 -14.53 6.12 0.97
C PHE A 67 -13.42 5.20 1.40
N VAL A 68 -12.46 4.98 0.52
CA VAL A 68 -11.25 4.21 0.82
C VAL A 68 -10.03 5.09 0.59
N ALA A 69 -9.17 5.15 1.62
CA ALA A 69 -7.90 5.83 1.56
C ALA A 69 -6.76 4.81 1.59
N PHE A 70 -5.89 4.86 0.62
CA PHE A 70 -4.79 3.91 0.50
C PHE A 70 -3.57 4.52 -0.18
N SER A 71 -2.46 3.81 -0.19
CA SER A 71 -1.27 4.19 -0.94
C SER A 71 -1.33 3.59 -2.33
N GLY A 72 -1.64 4.42 -3.32
CA GLY A 72 -1.68 4.02 -4.73
C GLY A 72 -0.29 3.81 -5.30
N PHE A 73 -0.14 2.80 -6.12
CA PHE A 73 1.11 2.45 -6.80
C PHE A 73 1.20 3.14 -8.16
N VAL A 74 2.14 4.08 -8.30
CA VAL A 74 2.42 4.73 -9.59
C VAL A 74 3.59 4.02 -10.29
N ASN A 75 4.69 3.85 -9.57
CA ASN A 75 5.84 3.08 -10.00
C ASN A 75 6.66 2.65 -8.76
N THR A 76 7.75 1.92 -8.97
CA THR A 76 8.58 1.41 -7.87
C THR A 76 9.18 2.49 -6.96
N MET A 77 9.35 3.70 -7.46
CA MET A 77 9.94 4.81 -6.70
C MET A 77 8.90 5.80 -6.16
N VAL A 78 7.71 5.83 -6.76
CA VAL A 78 6.68 6.83 -6.44
C VAL A 78 5.38 6.15 -6.05
N GLN A 79 4.95 6.39 -4.83
CA GLN A 79 3.65 6.02 -4.30
C GLN A 79 2.90 7.29 -3.93
N LYS A 80 1.61 7.35 -4.24
CA LYS A 80 0.79 8.52 -3.92
C LYS A 80 -0.39 8.11 -3.03
N PRO A 81 -0.73 8.90 -2.01
CA PRO A 81 -1.96 8.67 -1.28
C PRO A 81 -3.16 8.92 -2.20
N VAL A 82 -4.10 7.99 -2.18
CA VAL A 82 -5.34 8.04 -2.97
C VAL A 82 -6.53 8.01 -2.01
N PHE A 83 -7.52 8.83 -2.29
CA PHE A 83 -8.81 8.85 -1.62
C PHE A 83 -9.88 8.64 -2.70
N ARG A 84 -10.64 7.55 -2.58
CA ARG A 84 -11.61 7.16 -3.60
C ARG A 84 -12.93 6.79 -2.95
N GLN A 85 -14.04 7.19 -3.56
CA GLN A 85 -15.36 6.71 -3.19
C GLN A 85 -15.53 5.26 -3.63
N LEU A 86 -16.02 4.41 -2.72
CA LEU A 86 -16.34 3.01 -2.96
C LEU A 86 -17.84 2.81 -3.13
N LEU A 87 -18.63 3.49 -2.28
CA LEU A 87 -20.09 3.45 -2.31
C LEU A 87 -20.67 4.85 -2.08
N PRO A 88 -21.77 5.21 -2.74
CA PRO A 88 -22.38 4.53 -3.88
C PRO A 88 -21.45 4.50 -5.08
N ILE A 89 -21.71 3.56 -6.01
CA ILE A 89 -20.94 3.43 -7.26
C ILE A 89 -21.26 4.63 -8.17
N GLU A 90 -20.22 5.35 -8.57
CA GLU A 90 -20.36 6.42 -9.56
C GLU A 90 -20.37 5.82 -10.98
N PRO A 91 -21.28 6.24 -11.85
CA PRO A 91 -21.36 5.70 -13.21
C PRO A 91 -20.18 6.12 -14.12
N GLU A 92 -19.59 7.30 -13.89
CA GLU A 92 -18.51 7.83 -14.72
C GLU A 92 -17.26 6.94 -14.78
N PRO A 93 -16.72 6.41 -13.67
CA PRO A 93 -15.58 5.49 -13.72
C PRO A 93 -15.89 4.20 -14.50
N LEU A 94 -17.13 3.68 -14.40
CA LEU A 94 -17.56 2.51 -15.14
C LEU A 94 -17.57 2.77 -16.65
N MET A 95 -18.09 3.91 -17.06
CA MET A 95 -18.13 4.31 -18.48
C MET A 95 -16.71 4.53 -19.04
N ASN A 96 -15.81 5.10 -18.24
CA ASN A 96 -14.43 5.31 -18.65
C ASN A 96 -13.66 3.98 -18.78
N MET A 97 -13.91 3.01 -17.88
CA MET A 97 -13.35 1.65 -17.99
C MET A 97 -13.85 0.92 -19.22
N ALA A 98 -15.15 1.02 -19.54
CA ALA A 98 -15.72 0.44 -20.76
C ALA A 98 -15.08 1.03 -22.01
N LYS A 99 -14.82 2.33 -22.05
CA LYS A 99 -14.10 2.99 -23.15
C LYS A 99 -12.65 2.57 -23.25
N ALA A 100 -11.94 2.49 -22.12
CA ALA A 100 -10.53 2.08 -22.06
C ALA A 100 -10.31 0.60 -22.44
N GLY A 101 -11.30 -0.27 -22.17
CA GLY A 101 -11.29 -1.69 -22.51
C GLY A 101 -11.49 -1.98 -24.01
N GLY A 102 -11.48 -0.96 -24.86
CA GLY A 102 -11.65 -1.13 -26.33
C GLY A 102 -13.08 -1.41 -26.75
N SER A 103 -14.03 -1.43 -25.84
CA SER A 103 -15.45 -1.41 -26.15
C SER A 103 -15.85 0.02 -26.51
N SER A 104 -15.56 0.43 -27.75
CA SER A 104 -16.16 1.63 -28.31
C SER A 104 -17.66 1.43 -28.26
N LEU A 105 -18.33 2.06 -27.30
CA LEU A 105 -19.82 2.11 -27.33
C LEU A 105 -20.33 2.79 -28.60
N ASP A 106 -19.45 3.55 -29.27
CA ASP A 106 -19.74 4.19 -30.59
C ASP A 106 -19.85 3.19 -31.74
N GLY A 107 -19.46 1.92 -31.57
CA GLY A 107 -19.60 0.85 -32.59
C GLY A 107 -20.59 -0.24 -32.22
N VAL A 108 -21.24 -0.16 -31.07
CA VAL A 108 -22.34 -1.04 -30.73
C VAL A 108 -23.55 -0.47 -31.44
N ASP A 109 -23.94 -1.10 -32.57
CA ASP A 109 -25.20 -0.79 -33.25
C ASP A 109 -26.30 -0.67 -32.19
N ALA A 110 -26.92 0.50 -32.09
CA ALA A 110 -28.02 0.76 -31.15
C ALA A 110 -29.20 -0.22 -31.30
N HIS A 111 -29.13 -1.07 -32.31
CA HIS A 111 -30.10 -2.11 -32.62
C HIS A 111 -29.71 -3.52 -32.14
N LYS A 112 -28.52 -3.73 -31.55
CA LYS A 112 -28.19 -5.02 -30.96
C LYS A 112 -28.93 -5.19 -29.64
N GLN A 113 -30.01 -5.98 -29.67
CA GLN A 113 -30.70 -6.40 -28.46
C GLN A 113 -29.86 -7.51 -27.78
N PHE A 114 -29.38 -7.26 -26.56
CA PHE A 114 -28.74 -8.30 -25.75
C PHE A 114 -29.82 -9.08 -25.00
N LEU A 115 -29.79 -10.40 -25.11
CA LEU A 115 -30.60 -11.28 -24.29
C LEU A 115 -29.92 -11.37 -22.91
N LEU A 116 -30.59 -10.85 -21.89
CA LEU A 116 -30.10 -10.87 -20.49
C LEU A 116 -30.95 -11.86 -19.69
N GLU A 117 -30.29 -12.90 -19.18
CA GLU A 117 -30.96 -13.94 -18.39
C GLU A 117 -30.43 -13.91 -16.93
N PRO A 118 -31.29 -14.06 -15.92
CA PRO A 118 -32.75 -14.27 -16.00
C PRO A 118 -33.52 -12.95 -16.24
N SER A 119 -33.00 -11.81 -15.86
CA SER A 119 -33.53 -10.47 -16.13
C SER A 119 -32.45 -9.40 -15.89
N PRO A 120 -32.55 -8.22 -16.51
CA PRO A 120 -31.59 -7.12 -16.31
C PRO A 120 -31.42 -6.75 -14.80
N ALA A 121 -32.53 -6.69 -14.08
CA ALA A 121 -32.50 -6.34 -12.63
C ALA A 121 -31.79 -7.41 -11.81
N ALA A 122 -32.12 -8.68 -11.99
CA ALA A 122 -31.45 -9.78 -11.25
C ALA A 122 -29.96 -9.90 -11.59
N LEU A 123 -29.60 -9.58 -12.83
CA LEU A 123 -28.20 -9.55 -13.24
C LEU A 123 -27.42 -8.42 -12.53
N LEU A 124 -27.99 -7.22 -12.46
CA LEU A 124 -27.39 -6.09 -11.74
C LEU A 124 -27.25 -6.36 -10.23
N ASP A 125 -28.25 -6.96 -9.60
CA ASP A 125 -28.19 -7.33 -8.19
C ASP A 125 -27.03 -8.29 -7.87
N THR A 126 -26.63 -9.08 -8.83
CA THR A 126 -25.50 -10.01 -8.69
C THR A 126 -24.17 -9.37 -9.05
N ILE A 127 -24.11 -8.60 -10.13
CA ILE A 127 -22.86 -8.03 -10.65
C ILE A 127 -22.37 -6.85 -9.79
N LEU A 128 -23.26 -5.98 -9.30
CA LEU A 128 -22.84 -4.81 -8.55
C LEU A 128 -22.06 -5.14 -7.25
N PRO A 129 -22.50 -6.07 -6.39
CA PRO A 129 -21.71 -6.49 -5.24
C PRO A 129 -20.37 -7.10 -5.64
N LEU A 130 -20.34 -7.91 -6.70
CA LEU A 130 -19.13 -8.53 -7.21
C LEU A 130 -18.13 -7.47 -7.70
N TYR A 131 -18.60 -6.46 -8.42
CA TYR A 131 -17.78 -5.34 -8.89
C TYR A 131 -17.15 -4.58 -7.72
N VAL A 132 -17.92 -4.24 -6.68
CA VAL A 132 -17.41 -3.55 -5.48
C VAL A 132 -16.40 -4.42 -4.75
N PHE A 133 -16.66 -5.72 -4.61
CA PHE A 133 -15.72 -6.66 -3.98
C PHE A 133 -14.40 -6.71 -4.74
N HIS A 134 -14.42 -6.87 -6.06
CA HIS A 134 -13.22 -6.87 -6.88
C HIS A 134 -12.48 -5.52 -6.82
N GLY A 135 -13.21 -4.41 -6.78
CA GLY A 135 -12.62 -3.09 -6.55
C GLY A 135 -11.87 -2.99 -5.23
N LEU A 136 -12.45 -3.54 -4.16
CA LEU A 136 -11.80 -3.59 -2.84
C LEU A 136 -10.57 -4.50 -2.86
N VAL A 137 -10.64 -5.67 -3.51
CA VAL A 137 -9.48 -6.57 -3.71
C VAL A 137 -8.35 -5.83 -4.41
N GLN A 138 -8.65 -5.14 -5.50
CA GLN A 138 -7.67 -4.39 -6.27
C GLN A 138 -7.00 -3.30 -5.42
N ILE A 139 -7.78 -2.53 -4.67
CA ILE A 139 -7.26 -1.48 -3.77
C ILE A 139 -6.29 -2.06 -2.73
N VAL A 140 -6.64 -3.18 -2.11
CA VAL A 140 -5.77 -3.83 -1.11
C VAL A 140 -4.49 -4.37 -1.74
N LEU A 141 -4.57 -4.98 -2.92
CA LEU A 141 -3.39 -5.46 -3.64
C LEU A 141 -2.49 -4.31 -4.09
N GLU A 142 -3.06 -3.21 -4.56
CA GLU A 142 -2.33 -2.01 -4.94
C GLU A 142 -1.62 -1.37 -3.74
N ALA A 143 -2.30 -1.28 -2.60
CA ALA A 143 -1.71 -0.78 -1.35
C ALA A 143 -0.53 -1.65 -0.88
N ARG A 144 -0.65 -2.97 -0.99
CA ARG A 144 0.45 -3.91 -0.67
C ARG A 144 1.61 -3.79 -1.64
N ALA A 145 1.34 -3.74 -2.94
CA ALA A 145 2.38 -3.53 -3.94
C ALA A 145 3.15 -2.23 -3.69
N SER A 146 2.43 -1.17 -3.33
CA SER A 146 3.00 0.11 -2.93
C SER A 146 3.91 -0.02 -1.69
N GLU A 147 3.48 -0.72 -0.65
CA GLU A 147 4.26 -0.96 0.57
C GLU A 147 5.52 -1.80 0.28
N HIS A 148 5.38 -2.91 -0.45
CA HIS A 148 6.52 -3.76 -0.81
C HIS A 148 7.54 -3.01 -1.67
N SER A 149 7.10 -2.19 -2.60
CA SER A 149 7.96 -1.39 -3.45
C SER A 149 8.74 -0.35 -2.64
N ALA A 150 8.06 0.40 -1.75
CA ALA A 150 8.71 1.36 -0.86
C ALA A 150 9.75 0.68 0.05
N ARG A 151 9.41 -0.50 0.58
CA ARG A 151 10.33 -1.30 1.41
C ARG A 151 11.54 -1.75 0.60
N MET A 152 11.36 -2.21 -0.63
CA MET A 152 12.45 -2.63 -1.52
C MET A 152 13.42 -1.49 -1.77
N VAL A 153 12.94 -0.29 -2.09
CA VAL A 153 13.78 0.89 -2.33
C VAL A 153 14.54 1.28 -1.06
N ALA A 154 13.87 1.30 0.09
CA ALA A 154 14.49 1.61 1.38
C ALA A 154 15.59 0.60 1.75
N MET A 155 15.34 -0.70 1.55
CA MET A 155 16.32 -1.75 1.84
C MET A 155 17.51 -1.71 0.89
N LYS A 156 17.28 -1.36 -0.40
CA LYS A 156 18.37 -1.14 -1.35
C LYS A 156 19.28 -0.01 -0.90
N GLY A 157 18.72 1.13 -0.53
CA GLY A 157 19.49 2.26 0.01
C GLY A 157 20.23 1.92 1.30
N ALA A 158 19.60 1.19 2.23
CA ALA A 158 20.25 0.71 3.44
C ALA A 158 21.44 -0.22 3.15
N THR A 159 21.28 -1.11 2.18
CA THR A 159 22.36 -2.03 1.76
C THR A 159 23.54 -1.26 1.16
N GLU A 160 23.28 -0.24 0.36
CA GLU A 160 24.31 0.59 -0.26
C GLU A 160 25.07 1.42 0.79
N ASN A 161 24.34 2.01 1.74
CA ASN A 161 24.95 2.71 2.88
C ASN A 161 25.81 1.77 3.74
N ALA A 162 25.34 0.57 4.03
CA ALA A 162 26.12 -0.43 4.77
C ALA A 162 27.41 -0.82 4.04
N LYS A 163 27.39 -0.99 2.72
CA LYS A 163 28.60 -1.26 1.93
C LYS A 163 29.62 -0.12 2.02
N ASN A 164 29.13 1.13 1.96
CA ASN A 164 29.99 2.30 2.06
C ASN A 164 30.68 2.38 3.44
N ILE A 165 29.92 2.11 4.51
CA ILE A 165 30.46 2.07 5.87
C ILE A 165 31.50 0.97 6.03
N ILE A 166 31.23 -0.23 5.52
CA ILE A 166 32.18 -1.36 5.55
C ILE A 166 33.46 -0.99 4.79
N GLY A 167 33.35 -0.35 3.62
CA GLY A 167 34.49 0.12 2.85
C GLY A 167 35.36 1.09 3.63
N GLY A 168 34.74 2.11 4.28
CA GLY A 168 35.45 3.06 5.14
C GLY A 168 36.14 2.39 6.32
N LEU A 169 35.45 1.55 7.06
CA LEU A 169 36.01 0.81 8.19
C LEU A 169 37.18 -0.12 7.78
N THR A 170 37.08 -0.72 6.60
CA THR A 170 38.16 -1.56 6.06
C THR A 170 39.42 -0.74 5.77
N LEU A 171 39.27 0.46 5.23
CA LEU A 171 40.41 1.38 5.03
C LEU A 171 41.02 1.82 6.35
N ASP A 172 40.20 2.20 7.32
CA ASP A 172 40.67 2.62 8.64
C ASP A 172 41.38 1.47 9.37
N TYR A 173 40.83 0.27 9.30
CA TYR A 173 41.49 -0.93 9.86
C TYR A 173 42.87 -1.19 9.22
N ASN A 174 42.95 -1.15 7.89
CA ASN A 174 44.22 -1.37 7.19
C ASN A 174 45.24 -0.29 7.52
N LYS A 175 44.82 0.98 7.65
CA LYS A 175 45.68 2.08 8.07
C LYS A 175 46.20 1.88 9.52
N ALA A 176 45.29 1.53 10.45
CA ALA A 176 45.66 1.24 11.82
C ALA A 176 46.64 0.06 11.91
N ARG A 177 46.39 -1.00 11.17
CA ARG A 177 47.28 -2.17 11.09
C ARG A 177 48.66 -1.80 10.56
N GLN A 178 48.74 -1.01 9.48
CA GLN A 178 50.04 -0.54 8.95
C GLN A 178 50.77 0.33 9.94
N THR A 179 50.09 1.23 10.62
CA THR A 179 50.68 2.05 11.69
C THR A 179 51.26 1.20 12.83
N GLN A 180 50.50 0.19 13.25
CA GLN A 180 50.96 -0.72 14.32
C GLN A 180 52.21 -1.50 13.89
N ILE A 181 52.22 -2.08 12.69
CA ILE A 181 53.39 -2.80 12.16
C ILE A 181 54.62 -1.87 12.08
N THR A 182 54.40 -0.63 11.60
CA THR A 182 55.49 0.35 11.53
C THR A 182 56.07 0.68 12.91
N ASN A 183 55.23 0.88 13.90
CA ASN A 183 55.64 1.14 15.28
C ASN A 183 56.44 -0.05 15.87
N GLU A 184 55.94 -1.28 15.68
CA GLU A 184 56.66 -2.48 16.12
C GLU A 184 58.06 -2.61 15.48
N LEU A 185 58.16 -2.33 14.17
CA LEU A 185 59.45 -2.31 13.48
C LEU A 185 60.40 -1.22 13.98
N LEU A 186 59.86 -0.02 14.30
CA LEU A 186 60.64 1.07 14.87
C LEU A 186 61.14 0.72 16.30
N GLU A 187 60.32 0.09 17.12
CA GLU A 187 60.69 -0.38 18.44
C GLU A 187 61.83 -1.43 18.36
N ILE A 188 61.75 -2.40 17.45
CA ILE A 188 62.80 -3.39 17.23
C ILE A 188 64.08 -2.73 16.76
N THR A 189 64.02 -1.84 15.78
CA THR A 189 65.22 -1.15 15.25
C THR A 189 65.86 -0.19 16.28
N THR A 190 65.07 0.46 17.12
CA THR A 190 65.61 1.29 18.21
C THR A 190 66.24 0.45 19.29
N ALA A 191 65.64 -0.70 19.67
CA ALA A 191 66.22 -1.63 20.61
C ALA A 191 67.56 -2.21 20.13
N MET A 192 67.68 -2.60 18.83
CA MET A 192 68.92 -3.05 18.24
C MET A 192 70.03 -1.98 18.31
N ARG A 193 69.70 -0.72 17.98
CA ARG A 193 70.66 0.40 18.06
C ARG A 193 71.13 0.72 19.50
N ALA A 194 70.32 0.45 20.49
CA ALA A 194 70.65 0.66 21.88
C ALA A 194 71.56 -0.46 22.47
N MET A 195 71.65 -1.59 21.72
CA MET A 195 72.53 -2.74 22.09
C MET A 195 73.94 -2.72 21.46
N GLU A 196 74.12 -1.87 20.42
CA GLU A 196 75.41 -1.55 19.84
C GLU A 196 76.08 -0.39 20.61
#